data_75bda684a1e33f6710e87b5f1c002fe6
#
_entry.id   75bda684a1e33f6710e87b5f1c002fe6
#
_cell.length_a   1.000
_cell.length_b   1.000
_cell.length_c   1.000
_cell.angle_alpha   90.00
_cell.angle_beta   90.00
_cell.angle_gamma   90.00
#
_symmetry.space_group_name_H-M   'P 1'
#
loop_
_entity.id
_entity.type
_entity.pdbx_description
1 polymer ?
#
loop_
_entity_poly.entity_id
_entity_poly.type
_entity_poly.pdbx_seq_one_letter_code
_entity_poly.pdbx_strand_id
1 'polypeptide(L)'
;MMKRVLPLITAMLLASAGSAFAAGELTYVVNNESAKYDPGTTAETFAAPIIGNTFEGLVRLSPEGEVVPALAESWDVSEDGLTYTFHLRDAKWSDGEPVKASDFVYAWKRVLDPKSGSMNSQMLYHIVGAEEAYGGGDASAIAISAPDDKTLTFTLKQRVPYMLQLLNYPTFYPVREDVVSADPEGWTRNPATFIGTGPFRVTAFNQGESVVFEKNPNYYDADAVSLDKLTFRLIPDPATALAAFEAGDVDGIEAVPAPEIPRLSVESDAFLIVPALGTTYAFFNPHQAPLDNIHVRKALSMAIDRSEIIEFVLQSADTPALGLVPPGMSLAGEDFTEGHDNFGLSETADVEGAKAELAEAGFPNGEGFPKTLYVTYSSPPIEKLLEAIQQMWKENLNIDVEIQATEWQVFYPEVQKVEYQIAQMGWGADYPHPMTFLDNFVTGSANNLANWSNPDYDAAIEAAKATGDEAESRDDMRKAEAILMNDHVILPQYHRYNYMMMSPKVTGFWRSPLNVPYFRDAEIAE
;
A
#
# COMPACT_ATOMS: atom_id res chain seq x y z
N MET A 1 72.74 40.58 -23.40
CA MET A 1 72.48 39.43 -22.50
C MET A 1 71.10 39.60 -21.90
N MET A 2 70.09 39.03 -22.50
CA MET A 2 68.70 39.01 -22.00
C MET A 2 68.37 37.58 -21.59
N LYS A 3 68.20 37.37 -20.25
CA LYS A 3 67.75 36.07 -19.72
C LYS A 3 66.21 35.97 -19.89
N ARG A 4 65.76 35.00 -20.67
CA ARG A 4 64.37 34.61 -20.77
C ARG A 4 63.98 33.81 -19.51
N VAL A 5 62.99 34.25 -18.79
CA VAL A 5 62.30 33.53 -17.71
C VAL A 5 61.13 32.82 -18.33
N LEU A 6 61.08 31.48 -18.25
CA LEU A 6 59.95 30.64 -18.63
C LEU A 6 58.99 30.54 -17.42
N PRO A 7 57.69 30.73 -17.56
CA PRO A 7 56.75 30.43 -16.48
C PRO A 7 56.41 28.93 -16.45
N LEU A 8 56.60 28.31 -15.28
CA LEU A 8 56.15 26.97 -14.98
C LEU A 8 54.61 27.02 -14.83
N ILE A 9 53.88 26.45 -15.78
CA ILE A 9 52.44 26.19 -15.63
C ILE A 9 52.33 24.87 -14.87
N THR A 10 51.97 24.96 -13.60
CA THR A 10 51.55 23.79 -12.81
C THR A 10 50.12 23.41 -13.18
N ALA A 11 49.95 22.39 -13.98
CA ALA A 11 48.63 21.81 -14.27
C ALA A 11 48.17 21.06 -12.98
N MET A 12 47.21 21.62 -12.26
CA MET A 12 46.47 20.94 -11.22
C MET A 12 45.47 19.99 -11.93
N LEU A 13 45.79 18.70 -11.98
CA LEU A 13 44.80 17.65 -12.27
C LEU A 13 43.85 17.57 -11.10
N LEU A 14 42.65 18.13 -11.21
CA LEU A 14 41.53 17.77 -10.41
C LEU A 14 41.12 16.32 -10.80
N ALA A 15 41.57 15.37 -10.01
CA ALA A 15 40.99 14.04 -10.01
C ALA A 15 39.58 14.16 -9.46
N SER A 16 38.57 14.16 -10.30
CA SER A 16 37.22 13.83 -9.92
C SER A 16 37.25 12.38 -9.42
N ALA A 17 37.30 12.20 -8.12
CA ALA A 17 37.02 10.91 -7.50
C ALA A 17 35.51 10.66 -7.71
N GLY A 18 35.15 10.10 -8.85
CA GLY A 18 33.88 9.41 -8.99
C GLY A 18 33.88 8.30 -7.94
N SER A 19 32.92 8.30 -7.06
CA SER A 19 32.69 7.19 -6.13
C SER A 19 32.36 5.97 -6.98
N ALA A 20 33.37 5.14 -7.28
CA ALA A 20 33.13 3.82 -7.83
C ALA A 20 32.50 3.02 -6.68
N PHE A 21 31.19 2.76 -6.76
CA PHE A 21 30.54 1.81 -5.88
C PHE A 21 31.27 0.46 -6.04
N ALA A 22 31.54 -0.20 -4.91
CA ALA A 22 32.10 -1.56 -4.92
C ALA A 22 31.04 -2.50 -5.53
N ALA A 23 31.45 -3.44 -6.34
CA ALA A 23 30.54 -4.45 -6.90
C ALA A 23 29.80 -5.14 -5.71
N GLY A 24 28.46 -5.19 -5.80
CA GLY A 24 27.61 -5.77 -4.76
C GLY A 24 27.11 -4.82 -3.66
N GLU A 25 27.44 -3.52 -3.69
CA GLU A 25 26.90 -2.52 -2.74
C GLU A 25 25.88 -1.60 -3.45
N LEU A 26 24.69 -1.43 -2.83
CA LEU A 26 23.61 -0.58 -3.33
C LEU A 26 23.15 0.40 -2.25
N THR A 27 22.94 1.66 -2.63
CA THR A 27 22.38 2.69 -1.76
C THR A 27 21.04 3.19 -2.32
N TYR A 28 19.99 3.00 -1.53
CA TYR A 28 18.62 3.44 -1.84
C TYR A 28 18.15 4.49 -0.84
N VAL A 29 17.50 5.56 -1.32
CA VAL A 29 16.96 6.60 -0.45
C VAL A 29 15.55 6.26 -0.05
N VAL A 30 15.29 6.36 1.27
CA VAL A 30 13.95 6.38 1.86
C VAL A 30 13.70 7.78 2.43
N ASN A 31 12.45 8.26 2.36
CA ASN A 31 12.12 9.63 2.78
C ASN A 31 11.70 9.73 4.26
N ASN A 32 11.36 8.60 4.89
CA ASN A 32 10.91 8.55 6.27
C ASN A 32 11.55 7.41 7.05
N GLU A 33 11.69 7.61 8.37
CA GLU A 33 12.13 6.60 9.32
C GLU A 33 10.93 6.19 10.20
N SER A 34 10.74 4.88 10.40
CA SER A 34 9.72 4.37 11.30
C SER A 34 10.18 4.44 12.76
N ALA A 35 9.25 4.69 13.65
CA ALA A 35 9.48 4.59 15.09
C ALA A 35 9.72 3.13 15.53
N LYS A 36 9.21 2.13 14.80
CA LYS A 36 9.23 0.72 15.18
C LYS A 36 9.28 -0.19 13.94
N TYR A 37 10.08 -1.25 14.01
CA TYR A 37 10.23 -2.23 12.91
C TYR A 37 9.75 -3.63 13.29
N ASP A 38 8.89 -3.74 14.28
CA ASP A 38 8.29 -5.00 14.73
C ASP A 38 7.16 -5.41 13.78
N PRO A 39 7.29 -6.50 13.00
CA PRO A 39 6.31 -6.86 11.97
C PRO A 39 4.92 -7.15 12.55
N GLY A 40 4.84 -7.66 13.78
CA GLY A 40 3.56 -8.00 14.42
C GLY A 40 2.81 -6.81 15.01
N THR A 41 3.45 -5.66 15.22
CA THR A 41 2.83 -4.56 15.96
C THR A 41 2.86 -3.21 15.25
N THR A 42 3.70 -3.02 14.23
CA THR A 42 3.73 -1.77 13.46
C THR A 42 2.67 -1.76 12.37
N ALA A 43 2.05 -0.60 12.18
CA ALA A 43 1.23 -0.28 11.01
C ALA A 43 1.84 0.86 10.18
N GLU A 44 3.05 1.29 10.51
CA GLU A 44 3.74 2.36 9.79
C GLU A 44 4.25 1.85 8.44
N THR A 45 3.78 2.45 7.36
CA THR A 45 4.20 2.08 6.00
C THR A 45 5.70 2.27 5.77
N PHE A 46 6.33 3.19 6.53
CA PHE A 46 7.78 3.43 6.48
C PHE A 46 8.63 2.30 7.08
N ALA A 47 8.03 1.37 7.84
CA ALA A 47 8.70 0.18 8.33
C ALA A 47 8.79 -0.92 7.25
N ALA A 48 7.86 -0.93 6.30
CA ALA A 48 7.72 -2.00 5.32
C ALA A 48 8.97 -2.25 4.45
N PRO A 49 9.73 -1.23 4.00
CA PRO A 49 10.98 -1.45 3.26
C PRO A 49 12.02 -2.24 4.05
N ILE A 50 12.14 -1.99 5.36
CA ILE A 50 13.10 -2.69 6.22
C ILE A 50 12.59 -4.10 6.52
N ILE A 51 11.33 -4.23 6.94
CA ILE A 51 10.72 -5.53 7.26
C ILE A 51 10.73 -6.45 6.05
N GLY A 52 10.31 -5.97 4.87
CA GLY A 52 10.22 -6.79 3.64
C GLY A 52 11.56 -7.28 3.09
N ASN A 53 12.70 -6.70 3.52
CA ASN A 53 14.02 -7.16 3.13
C ASN A 53 14.74 -7.94 4.24
N THR A 54 14.20 -7.98 5.47
CA THR A 54 14.81 -8.66 6.62
C THR A 54 13.99 -9.81 7.17
N PHE A 55 12.70 -9.88 6.84
CA PHE A 55 11.81 -10.98 7.21
C PHE A 55 11.13 -11.58 5.98
N GLU A 56 10.70 -12.80 6.10
CA GLU A 56 9.75 -13.47 5.21
C GLU A 56 8.70 -14.21 6.03
N GLY A 57 7.50 -14.36 5.46
CA GLY A 57 6.39 -15.14 6.00
C GLY A 57 6.36 -16.58 5.49
N LEU A 58 5.20 -17.21 5.61
CA LEU A 58 4.95 -18.54 5.03
C LEU A 58 5.06 -18.51 3.51
N VAL A 59 4.54 -17.47 2.91
CA VAL A 59 4.53 -17.19 1.47
C VAL A 59 5.07 -15.79 1.20
N ARG A 60 5.42 -15.50 -0.04
CA ARG A 60 5.78 -14.17 -0.53
C ARG A 60 5.08 -13.89 -1.86
N LEU A 61 5.10 -12.65 -2.30
CA LEU A 61 4.65 -12.30 -3.65
C LEU A 61 5.81 -12.33 -4.63
N SER A 62 5.52 -12.77 -5.86
CA SER A 62 6.41 -12.57 -7.01
C SER A 62 6.30 -11.14 -7.56
N PRO A 63 7.21 -10.70 -8.43
CA PRO A 63 7.08 -9.40 -9.14
C PRO A 63 5.77 -9.27 -9.92
N GLU A 64 5.19 -10.39 -10.35
CA GLU A 64 3.92 -10.46 -11.07
C GLU A 64 2.69 -10.43 -10.13
N GLY A 65 2.93 -10.39 -8.80
CA GLY A 65 1.88 -10.36 -7.78
C GLY A 65 1.32 -11.73 -7.38
N GLU A 66 1.92 -12.82 -7.88
CA GLU A 66 1.50 -14.19 -7.54
C GLU A 66 2.02 -14.61 -6.17
N VAL A 67 1.23 -15.43 -5.47
CA VAL A 67 1.67 -16.05 -4.22
C VAL A 67 2.61 -17.21 -4.51
N VAL A 68 3.83 -17.13 -3.98
CA VAL A 68 4.85 -18.17 -4.15
C VAL A 68 5.36 -18.65 -2.78
N PRO A 69 5.90 -19.89 -2.70
CA PRO A 69 6.50 -20.43 -1.47
C PRO A 69 7.62 -19.54 -0.92
N ALA A 70 7.64 -19.36 0.42
CA ALA A 70 8.74 -18.71 1.14
C ALA A 70 9.24 -19.61 2.28
N LEU A 71 8.98 -19.31 3.56
CA LEU A 71 9.36 -20.22 4.65
C LEU A 71 8.58 -21.54 4.62
N ALA A 72 7.36 -21.55 4.07
CA ALA A 72 6.70 -22.79 3.69
C ALA A 72 7.13 -23.23 2.28
N GLU A 73 7.47 -24.48 2.09
CA GLU A 73 7.73 -25.06 0.76
C GLU A 73 6.46 -25.50 0.05
N SER A 74 5.41 -25.80 0.83
CA SER A 74 4.08 -26.20 0.33
C SER A 74 3.03 -26.02 1.42
N TRP A 75 1.77 -26.12 1.00
CA TRP A 75 0.61 -26.10 1.90
C TRP A 75 -0.54 -26.93 1.33
N ASP A 76 -1.38 -27.41 2.24
CA ASP A 76 -2.64 -28.09 1.95
C ASP A 76 -3.80 -27.27 2.49
N VAL A 77 -4.91 -27.24 1.74
CA VAL A 77 -6.16 -26.62 2.16
C VAL A 77 -7.24 -27.72 2.17
N SER A 78 -8.00 -27.81 3.27
CA SER A 78 -9.10 -28.77 3.37
C SER A 78 -10.19 -28.53 2.31
N GLU A 79 -10.98 -29.54 1.98
CA GLU A 79 -12.05 -29.46 0.96
C GLU A 79 -13.07 -28.35 1.25
N ASP A 80 -13.36 -28.08 2.52
CA ASP A 80 -14.22 -26.98 2.96
C ASP A 80 -13.54 -25.60 2.90
N GLY A 81 -12.23 -25.54 2.61
CA GLY A 81 -11.46 -24.31 2.54
C GLY A 81 -11.20 -23.64 3.88
N LEU A 82 -11.42 -24.34 5.00
CA LEU A 82 -11.31 -23.76 6.33
C LEU A 82 -9.98 -24.05 7.03
N THR A 83 -9.38 -25.22 6.80
CA THR A 83 -8.14 -25.61 7.48
C THR A 83 -6.96 -25.55 6.51
N TYR A 84 -5.94 -24.80 6.91
CA TYR A 84 -4.67 -24.67 6.20
C TYR A 84 -3.58 -25.40 6.97
N THR A 85 -2.78 -26.20 6.27
CA THR A 85 -1.61 -26.90 6.82
C THR A 85 -0.40 -26.53 5.98
N PHE A 86 0.56 -25.83 6.58
CA PHE A 86 1.81 -25.39 5.93
C PHE A 86 2.96 -26.30 6.32
N HIS A 87 3.77 -26.68 5.34
CA HIS A 87 4.98 -27.48 5.51
C HIS A 87 6.21 -26.58 5.37
N LEU A 88 6.93 -26.38 6.48
CA LEU A 88 8.07 -25.47 6.51
C LEU A 88 9.33 -26.14 5.95
N ARG A 89 10.06 -25.40 5.10
CA ARG A 89 11.38 -25.81 4.62
C ARG A 89 12.43 -25.78 5.73
N ASP A 90 13.60 -26.32 5.44
CA ASP A 90 14.77 -26.10 6.28
C ASP A 90 15.28 -24.67 6.11
N ALA A 91 14.91 -23.80 7.05
CA ALA A 91 15.28 -22.40 7.10
C ALA A 91 15.89 -22.05 8.44
N LYS A 92 16.69 -20.98 8.45
CA LYS A 92 17.35 -20.46 9.64
C LYS A 92 17.06 -19.00 9.82
N TRP A 93 17.03 -18.56 11.06
CA TRP A 93 17.14 -17.16 11.44
C TRP A 93 18.52 -16.59 11.06
N SER A 94 18.64 -15.28 10.99
CA SER A 94 19.90 -14.61 10.62
C SER A 94 21.08 -14.87 11.58
N ASP A 95 20.80 -15.33 12.80
CA ASP A 95 21.80 -15.78 13.79
C ASP A 95 22.18 -17.26 13.65
N GLY A 96 21.51 -18.01 12.75
CA GLY A 96 21.78 -19.41 12.46
C GLY A 96 20.91 -20.44 13.18
N GLU A 97 20.05 -20.01 14.12
CA GLU A 97 19.08 -20.90 14.77
C GLU A 97 18.00 -21.35 13.77
N PRO A 98 17.43 -22.57 13.93
CA PRO A 98 16.41 -23.07 13.01
C PRO A 98 15.08 -22.31 13.18
N VAL A 99 14.39 -22.02 12.06
CA VAL A 99 13.01 -21.53 12.05
C VAL A 99 12.06 -22.70 12.32
N LYS A 100 11.11 -22.49 13.22
CA LYS A 100 10.14 -23.51 13.64
C LYS A 100 8.69 -23.02 13.47
N ALA A 101 7.78 -23.94 13.30
CA ALA A 101 6.35 -23.66 13.26
C ALA A 101 5.84 -23.00 14.57
N SER A 102 6.47 -23.32 15.71
CA SER A 102 6.18 -22.67 17.00
C SER A 102 6.46 -21.18 17.01
N ASP A 103 7.39 -20.66 16.17
CA ASP A 103 7.71 -19.24 16.08
C ASP A 103 6.53 -18.45 15.49
N PHE A 104 5.83 -19.04 14.52
CA PHE A 104 4.58 -18.49 13.98
C PHE A 104 3.45 -18.52 15.02
N VAL A 105 3.30 -19.63 15.74
CA VAL A 105 2.29 -19.74 16.81
C VAL A 105 2.51 -18.67 17.87
N TYR A 106 3.75 -18.46 18.29
CA TYR A 106 4.10 -17.39 19.23
C TYR A 106 3.78 -16.02 18.65
N ALA A 107 4.27 -15.71 17.42
CA ALA A 107 4.06 -14.43 16.78
C ALA A 107 2.59 -14.05 16.67
N TRP A 108 1.75 -14.96 16.17
CA TRP A 108 0.33 -14.71 15.96
C TRP A 108 -0.45 -14.58 17.28
N LYS A 109 -0.15 -15.42 18.28
CA LYS A 109 -0.74 -15.28 19.62
C LYS A 109 -0.32 -13.99 20.30
N ARG A 110 0.91 -13.54 20.09
CA ARG A 110 1.39 -12.25 20.59
C ARG A 110 0.64 -11.07 19.94
N VAL A 111 0.41 -11.10 18.63
CA VAL A 111 -0.42 -10.09 17.93
C VAL A 111 -1.84 -10.03 18.51
N LEU A 112 -2.40 -11.17 18.88
CA LEU A 112 -3.73 -11.31 19.46
C LEU A 112 -3.78 -11.07 20.98
N ASP A 113 -2.66 -10.79 21.63
CA ASP A 113 -2.67 -10.30 23.03
C ASP A 113 -3.05 -8.80 23.00
N PRO A 114 -4.13 -8.38 23.69
CA PRO A 114 -4.53 -6.96 23.76
C PRO A 114 -3.40 -6.04 24.26
N LYS A 115 -2.45 -6.58 25.01
CA LYS A 115 -1.31 -5.83 25.56
C LYS A 115 -0.21 -5.58 24.52
N SER A 116 -0.23 -6.27 23.40
CA SER A 116 0.79 -6.11 22.34
C SER A 116 0.73 -4.73 21.67
N GLY A 117 -0.45 -4.09 21.70
CA GLY A 117 -0.70 -2.84 21.00
C GLY A 117 -0.65 -2.99 19.47
N SER A 118 -0.84 -4.20 18.95
CA SER A 118 -0.89 -4.43 17.50
C SER A 118 -2.06 -3.69 16.88
N MET A 119 -1.77 -2.86 15.91
CA MET A 119 -2.79 -2.09 15.16
C MET A 119 -3.45 -2.92 14.04
N ASN A 120 -2.90 -4.10 13.73
CA ASN A 120 -3.34 -4.97 12.64
C ASN A 120 -3.86 -6.34 13.14
N SER A 121 -4.18 -6.47 14.43
CA SER A 121 -4.71 -7.71 15.03
C SER A 121 -5.97 -8.23 14.34
N GLN A 122 -6.80 -7.33 13.80
CA GLN A 122 -8.03 -7.67 13.06
C GLN A 122 -7.78 -8.55 11.83
N MET A 123 -6.58 -8.52 11.24
CA MET A 123 -6.23 -9.37 10.11
C MET A 123 -6.23 -10.86 10.48
N LEU A 124 -5.99 -11.18 11.76
CA LEU A 124 -6.04 -12.56 12.26
C LEU A 124 -7.44 -12.98 12.72
N TYR A 125 -8.44 -12.09 12.75
CA TYR A 125 -9.80 -12.41 13.23
C TYR A 125 -10.55 -13.40 12.35
N HIS A 126 -10.04 -13.69 11.16
CA HIS A 126 -10.51 -14.80 10.34
C HIS A 126 -10.28 -16.17 11.00
N ILE A 127 -9.31 -16.29 11.90
CA ILE A 127 -8.96 -17.53 12.58
C ILE A 127 -9.94 -17.76 13.76
N VAL A 128 -10.42 -19.00 13.90
CA VAL A 128 -11.32 -19.40 14.99
C VAL A 128 -10.69 -19.06 16.34
N GLY A 129 -11.45 -18.38 17.22
CA GLY A 129 -11.05 -17.98 18.57
C GLY A 129 -10.12 -16.76 18.64
N ALA A 130 -9.69 -16.19 17.51
CA ALA A 130 -8.73 -15.09 17.49
C ALA A 130 -9.34 -13.77 18.02
N GLU A 131 -10.51 -13.39 17.53
CA GLU A 131 -11.20 -12.16 17.93
C GLU A 131 -11.63 -12.21 19.41
N GLU A 132 -12.14 -13.36 19.84
CA GLU A 132 -12.51 -13.60 21.22
C GLU A 132 -11.31 -13.48 22.17
N ALA A 133 -10.15 -14.02 21.76
CA ALA A 133 -8.92 -13.92 22.54
C ALA A 133 -8.43 -12.47 22.64
N TYR A 134 -8.46 -11.71 21.53
CA TYR A 134 -8.14 -10.28 21.53
C TYR A 134 -9.10 -9.47 22.42
N GLY A 135 -10.38 -9.87 22.50
CA GLY A 135 -11.37 -9.32 23.43
C GLY A 135 -11.15 -9.70 24.90
N GLY A 136 -10.08 -10.41 25.25
CA GLY A 136 -9.76 -10.85 26.62
C GLY A 136 -10.25 -12.25 26.96
N GLY A 137 -10.68 -13.03 25.96
CA GLY A 137 -11.06 -14.45 26.10
C GLY A 137 -9.85 -15.39 26.22
N ASP A 138 -10.12 -16.69 26.17
CA ASP A 138 -9.11 -17.73 26.32
C ASP A 138 -8.21 -17.86 25.08
N ALA A 139 -6.95 -17.44 25.18
CA ALA A 139 -5.96 -17.56 24.12
C ALA A 139 -5.62 -19.02 23.73
N SER A 140 -5.99 -20.01 24.56
CA SER A 140 -5.83 -21.43 24.20
C SER A 140 -6.88 -21.91 23.19
N ALA A 141 -7.99 -21.19 23.04
CA ALA A 141 -9.04 -21.47 22.06
C ALA A 141 -8.71 -21.03 20.64
N ILE A 142 -7.63 -20.28 20.44
CA ILE A 142 -7.20 -19.87 19.10
C ILE A 142 -6.77 -21.10 18.32
N ALA A 143 -7.43 -21.35 17.18
CA ALA A 143 -7.18 -22.53 16.35
C ALA A 143 -5.90 -22.38 15.50
N ILE A 144 -4.77 -22.23 16.17
CA ILE A 144 -3.41 -22.23 15.60
C ILE A 144 -2.59 -23.27 16.36
N SER A 145 -1.90 -24.16 15.64
CA SER A 145 -1.07 -25.19 16.26
C SER A 145 0.18 -25.52 15.44
N ALA A 146 1.22 -25.94 16.13
CA ALA A 146 2.44 -26.51 15.57
C ALA A 146 2.59 -27.93 16.13
N PRO A 147 2.06 -28.98 15.45
CA PRO A 147 2.16 -30.36 15.95
C PRO A 147 3.60 -30.87 15.98
N ASP A 148 4.47 -30.28 15.19
CA ASP A 148 5.92 -30.50 15.16
C ASP A 148 6.65 -29.22 14.72
N ASP A 149 7.99 -29.27 14.63
CA ASP A 149 8.82 -28.09 14.28
C ASP A 149 8.60 -27.60 12.84
N LYS A 150 8.01 -28.41 11.94
CA LYS A 150 7.88 -28.12 10.51
C LYS A 150 6.45 -27.99 10.02
N THR A 151 5.46 -28.25 10.86
CA THR A 151 4.05 -28.20 10.47
C THR A 151 3.31 -27.13 11.23
N LEU A 152 2.76 -26.13 10.51
CA LEU A 152 1.87 -25.11 11.05
C LEU A 152 0.46 -25.35 10.54
N THR A 153 -0.52 -25.41 11.45
CA THR A 153 -1.93 -25.57 11.08
C THR A 153 -2.78 -24.49 11.73
N PHE A 154 -3.73 -23.93 10.97
CA PHE A 154 -4.76 -23.05 11.51
C PHE A 154 -6.10 -23.28 10.84
N THR A 155 -7.19 -22.88 11.52
CA THR A 155 -8.56 -23.06 11.04
C THR A 155 -9.30 -21.72 11.03
N LEU A 156 -9.95 -21.41 9.90
CA LEU A 156 -10.72 -20.17 9.68
C LEU A 156 -12.16 -20.32 10.17
N LYS A 157 -12.79 -19.22 10.58
CA LYS A 157 -14.22 -19.14 10.93
C LYS A 157 -15.10 -19.37 9.69
N GLN A 158 -14.67 -18.87 8.56
CA GLN A 158 -15.31 -18.98 7.25
C GLN A 158 -14.25 -18.98 6.16
N ARG A 159 -14.62 -19.35 4.95
CA ARG A 159 -13.71 -19.31 3.81
C ARG A 159 -13.23 -17.87 3.55
N VAL A 160 -11.93 -17.71 3.28
CA VAL A 160 -11.29 -16.43 2.95
C VAL A 160 -10.49 -16.65 1.67
N PRO A 161 -11.03 -16.31 0.49
CA PRO A 161 -10.40 -16.59 -0.81
C PRO A 161 -9.00 -15.98 -0.95
N TYR A 162 -8.76 -14.85 -0.30
CA TYR A 162 -7.49 -14.11 -0.30
C TYR A 162 -6.56 -14.43 0.87
N MET A 163 -6.78 -15.54 1.57
CA MET A 163 -5.98 -15.89 2.77
C MET A 163 -4.49 -16.00 2.46
N LEU A 164 -4.12 -16.59 1.34
CA LEU A 164 -2.72 -16.73 0.95
C LEU A 164 -2.06 -15.37 0.66
N GLN A 165 -2.76 -14.46 -0.01
CA GLN A 165 -2.27 -13.10 -0.23
C GLN A 165 -2.11 -12.34 1.10
N LEU A 166 -3.08 -12.51 2.01
CA LEU A 166 -3.06 -11.89 3.32
C LEU A 166 -1.86 -12.36 4.17
N LEU A 167 -1.45 -13.63 4.06
CA LEU A 167 -0.29 -14.20 4.77
C LEU A 167 1.05 -13.56 4.38
N ASN A 168 1.11 -12.81 3.27
CA ASN A 168 2.29 -12.01 2.92
C ASN A 168 2.39 -10.71 3.73
N TYR A 169 1.34 -10.31 4.46
CA TYR A 169 1.38 -9.10 5.28
C TYR A 169 2.27 -9.31 6.52
N PRO A 170 3.11 -8.32 6.90
CA PRO A 170 4.10 -8.48 7.98
C PRO A 170 3.54 -8.98 9.31
N THR A 171 2.28 -8.66 9.63
CA THR A 171 1.61 -9.13 10.86
C THR A 171 1.59 -10.65 11.01
N PHE A 172 1.69 -11.39 9.89
CA PHE A 172 1.75 -12.86 9.87
C PHE A 172 3.19 -13.41 9.88
N TYR A 173 4.22 -12.55 9.91
CA TYR A 173 5.60 -13.02 9.91
C TYR A 173 5.99 -13.59 11.28
N PRO A 174 6.87 -14.60 11.32
CA PRO A 174 7.35 -15.17 12.57
C PRO A 174 8.28 -14.20 13.29
N VAL A 175 8.30 -14.28 14.62
CA VAL A 175 9.30 -13.63 15.46
C VAL A 175 9.76 -14.57 16.57
N ARG A 176 10.97 -14.37 17.09
CA ARG A 176 11.59 -15.19 18.12
C ARG A 176 11.11 -14.82 19.52
N GLU A 177 10.53 -15.76 20.24
CA GLU A 177 10.04 -15.54 21.61
C GLU A 177 11.15 -15.11 22.57
N ASP A 178 12.30 -15.78 22.53
CA ASP A 178 13.44 -15.49 23.38
C ASP A 178 14.01 -14.08 23.14
N VAL A 179 14.02 -13.61 21.90
CA VAL A 179 14.48 -12.27 21.52
C VAL A 179 13.48 -11.20 21.96
N VAL A 180 12.22 -11.37 21.59
CA VAL A 180 11.15 -10.39 21.88
C VAL A 180 10.90 -10.29 23.38
N SER A 181 10.90 -11.42 24.12
CA SER A 181 10.67 -11.43 25.57
C SER A 181 11.81 -10.81 26.36
N ALA A 182 13.04 -10.83 25.83
CA ALA A 182 14.19 -10.22 26.48
C ALA A 182 14.15 -8.68 26.44
N ASP A 183 13.64 -8.08 25.36
CA ASP A 183 13.49 -6.63 25.20
C ASP A 183 12.30 -6.30 24.30
N PRO A 184 11.05 -6.35 24.80
CA PRO A 184 9.84 -6.20 23.97
C PRO A 184 9.74 -4.89 23.21
N GLU A 185 10.33 -3.81 23.71
CA GLU A 185 10.24 -2.47 23.10
C GLU A 185 11.47 -2.14 22.23
N GLY A 186 12.64 -2.69 22.53
CA GLY A 186 13.89 -2.27 21.90
C GLY A 186 14.51 -3.29 20.93
N TRP A 187 14.00 -4.54 20.86
CA TRP A 187 14.61 -5.61 20.07
C TRP A 187 14.81 -5.26 18.59
N THR A 188 13.93 -4.41 18.01
CA THR A 188 14.03 -3.98 16.60
C THR A 188 14.96 -2.78 16.38
N ARG A 189 15.54 -2.22 17.43
CA ARG A 189 16.44 -1.05 17.36
C ARG A 189 17.92 -1.39 17.52
N ASN A 190 18.22 -2.63 17.85
CA ASN A 190 19.58 -3.11 18.04
C ASN A 190 19.90 -4.17 17.00
N PRO A 191 20.92 -3.97 16.13
CA PRO A 191 21.29 -4.96 15.12
C PRO A 191 21.56 -6.36 15.67
N ALA A 192 22.04 -6.45 16.93
CA ALA A 192 22.33 -7.75 17.56
C ALA A 192 21.07 -8.54 17.94
N THR A 193 19.93 -7.87 18.10
CA THR A 193 18.63 -8.49 18.44
C THR A 193 17.61 -8.41 17.31
N PHE A 194 17.89 -7.64 16.25
CA PHE A 194 17.06 -7.59 15.05
C PHE A 194 17.30 -8.82 14.18
N ILE A 195 16.76 -9.96 14.62
CA ILE A 195 16.96 -11.27 14.02
C ILE A 195 15.77 -11.58 13.11
N GLY A 196 16.04 -11.65 11.81
CA GLY A 196 15.04 -11.90 10.77
C GLY A 196 15.27 -13.18 10.00
N THR A 197 14.34 -13.49 9.11
CA THR A 197 14.33 -14.69 8.26
C THR A 197 14.64 -14.38 6.79
N GLY A 198 14.74 -13.10 6.43
CA GLY A 198 14.82 -12.63 5.05
C GLY A 198 16.23 -12.63 4.44
N PRO A 199 16.34 -12.13 3.19
CA PRO A 199 17.57 -12.14 2.40
C PRO A 199 18.70 -11.28 2.96
N PHE A 200 18.36 -10.26 3.76
CA PHE A 200 19.32 -9.36 4.38
C PHE A 200 19.19 -9.37 5.90
N ARG A 201 20.28 -9.03 6.59
CA ARG A 201 20.32 -8.77 8.03
C ARG A 201 20.76 -7.35 8.29
N VAL A 202 20.19 -6.69 9.28
CA VAL A 202 20.61 -5.35 9.69
C VAL A 202 21.95 -5.44 10.43
N THR A 203 22.90 -4.59 10.05
CA THR A 203 24.22 -4.49 10.71
C THR A 203 24.43 -3.15 11.40
N ALA A 204 23.71 -2.10 11.00
CA ALA A 204 23.73 -0.81 11.69
C ALA A 204 22.39 -0.06 11.56
N PHE A 205 21.99 0.57 12.66
CA PHE A 205 20.98 1.62 12.70
C PHE A 205 21.67 2.95 13.04
N ASN A 206 21.77 3.84 12.06
CA ASN A 206 22.27 5.20 12.24
C ASN A 206 21.05 6.12 12.26
N GLN A 207 20.54 6.39 13.46
CA GLN A 207 19.28 7.12 13.64
C GLN A 207 19.28 8.47 12.93
N GLY A 208 18.27 8.75 12.13
CA GLY A 208 18.14 9.98 11.34
C GLY A 208 19.07 10.04 10.12
N GLU A 209 19.81 8.98 9.80
CA GLU A 209 20.80 8.96 8.72
C GLU A 209 20.63 7.75 7.81
N SER A 210 20.72 6.53 8.34
CA SER A 210 20.69 5.32 7.51
C SER A 210 20.43 4.02 8.28
N VAL A 211 19.95 3.01 7.55
CA VAL A 211 19.97 1.60 7.98
C VAL A 211 20.87 0.82 7.02
N VAL A 212 21.81 0.06 7.56
CA VAL A 212 22.76 -0.74 6.78
C VAL A 212 22.45 -2.21 6.93
N PHE A 213 22.41 -2.87 5.81
CA PHE A 213 22.15 -4.30 5.70
C PHE A 213 23.32 -5.00 5.01
N GLU A 214 23.55 -6.24 5.40
CA GLU A 214 24.42 -7.18 4.70
C GLU A 214 23.60 -8.40 4.26
N LYS A 215 24.07 -9.08 3.23
CA LYS A 215 23.55 -10.40 2.82
C LYS A 215 23.45 -11.32 4.02
N ASN A 216 22.31 -11.96 4.19
CA ASN A 216 22.11 -12.96 5.25
C ASN A 216 22.66 -14.33 4.79
N PRO A 217 23.80 -14.81 5.31
CA PRO A 217 24.38 -16.08 4.89
C PRO A 217 23.56 -17.30 5.32
N ASN A 218 22.60 -17.11 6.24
CA ASN A 218 21.71 -18.15 6.75
C ASN A 218 20.35 -18.17 6.03
N TYR A 219 20.13 -17.26 5.08
CA TYR A 219 18.91 -17.25 4.27
C TYR A 219 18.83 -18.54 3.45
N TYR A 220 17.64 -19.17 3.39
CA TYR A 220 17.50 -20.47 2.73
C TYR A 220 17.85 -20.45 1.23
N ASP A 221 17.78 -19.29 0.60
CA ASP A 221 18.10 -19.08 -0.81
C ASP A 221 19.20 -17.99 -0.96
N ALA A 222 20.21 -18.07 -0.09
CA ALA A 222 21.29 -17.10 -0.06
C ALA A 222 22.06 -17.00 -1.40
N ASP A 223 22.12 -18.09 -2.15
CA ASP A 223 22.83 -18.10 -3.45
C ASP A 223 22.12 -17.24 -4.52
N ALA A 224 20.82 -16.97 -4.37
CA ALA A 224 20.07 -16.06 -5.25
C ALA A 224 20.28 -14.58 -4.91
N VAL A 225 20.88 -14.24 -3.76
CA VAL A 225 21.13 -12.84 -3.36
C VAL A 225 22.48 -12.40 -3.87
N SER A 226 22.51 -11.47 -4.83
CA SER A 226 23.75 -10.98 -5.46
C SER A 226 24.39 -9.80 -4.70
N LEU A 227 23.59 -8.99 -4.00
CA LEU A 227 24.09 -7.85 -3.25
C LEU A 227 24.77 -8.29 -1.95
N ASP A 228 26.00 -7.84 -1.72
CA ASP A 228 26.71 -8.05 -0.45
C ASP A 228 26.24 -7.09 0.63
N LYS A 229 25.88 -5.85 0.23
CA LYS A 229 25.46 -4.78 1.11
C LYS A 229 24.38 -3.92 0.48
N LEU A 230 23.37 -3.59 1.30
CA LEU A 230 22.29 -2.65 0.97
C LEU A 230 22.30 -1.54 2.02
N THR A 231 22.16 -0.29 1.61
CA THR A 231 22.05 0.85 2.52
C THR A 231 20.78 1.63 2.21
N PHE A 232 19.88 1.75 3.18
CA PHE A 232 18.79 2.72 3.10
C PHE A 232 19.24 4.02 3.74
N ARG A 233 19.42 5.05 2.92
CA ARG A 233 19.80 6.38 3.34
C ARG A 233 18.56 7.25 3.54
N LEU A 234 18.43 7.90 4.69
CA LEU A 234 17.32 8.79 4.98
C LEU A 234 17.57 10.18 4.37
N ILE A 235 16.75 10.55 3.39
CA ILE A 235 16.71 11.93 2.85
C ILE A 235 15.23 12.33 2.77
N PRO A 236 14.71 13.09 3.74
CA PRO A 236 13.28 13.41 3.82
C PRO A 236 12.75 14.27 2.67
N ASP A 237 13.58 15.16 2.13
CA ASP A 237 13.19 16.03 1.03
C ASP A 237 13.43 15.39 -0.33
N PRO A 238 12.38 15.13 -1.15
CA PRO A 238 12.50 14.47 -2.44
C PRO A 238 13.38 15.23 -3.45
N ALA A 239 13.44 16.58 -3.38
CA ALA A 239 14.28 17.34 -4.30
C ALA A 239 15.78 17.16 -3.97
N THR A 240 16.11 17.08 -2.68
CA THR A 240 17.46 16.74 -2.22
C THR A 240 17.82 15.29 -2.59
N ALA A 241 16.88 14.36 -2.48
CA ALA A 241 17.06 12.97 -2.90
C ALA A 241 17.33 12.86 -4.41
N LEU A 242 16.55 13.56 -5.23
CA LEU A 242 16.75 13.61 -6.68
C LEU A 242 18.13 14.19 -7.05
N ALA A 243 18.54 15.29 -6.39
CA ALA A 243 19.86 15.87 -6.63
C ALA A 243 21.01 14.89 -6.28
N ALA A 244 20.87 14.11 -5.20
CA ALA A 244 21.84 13.07 -4.83
C ALA A 244 21.88 11.93 -5.87
N PHE A 245 20.72 11.55 -6.43
CA PHE A 245 20.64 10.56 -7.48
C PHE A 245 21.30 11.06 -8.80
N GLU A 246 20.98 12.27 -9.22
CA GLU A 246 21.58 12.88 -10.44
C GLU A 246 23.10 13.11 -10.29
N ALA A 247 23.59 13.32 -9.06
CA ALA A 247 25.03 13.38 -8.77
C ALA A 247 25.72 12.01 -8.76
N GLY A 248 24.97 10.90 -8.72
CA GLY A 248 25.50 9.55 -8.62
C GLY A 248 25.93 9.17 -7.19
N ASP A 249 25.42 9.85 -6.17
CA ASP A 249 25.71 9.56 -4.75
C ASP A 249 24.86 8.41 -4.19
N VAL A 250 23.76 8.06 -4.90
CA VAL A 250 22.82 6.98 -4.55
C VAL A 250 22.35 6.28 -5.83
N ASP A 251 21.96 5.00 -5.71
CA ASP A 251 21.55 4.16 -6.83
C ASP A 251 20.04 4.22 -7.10
N GLY A 252 19.25 4.65 -6.12
CA GLY A 252 17.80 4.81 -6.28
C GLY A 252 17.18 5.70 -5.22
N ILE A 253 16.00 6.22 -5.52
CA ILE A 253 15.19 7.05 -4.60
C ILE A 253 13.74 6.61 -4.65
N GLU A 254 13.06 6.60 -3.50
CA GLU A 254 11.68 6.08 -3.40
C GLU A 254 10.62 7.05 -3.90
N ALA A 255 10.92 8.35 -3.97
CA ALA A 255 9.97 9.36 -4.39
C ALA A 255 10.65 10.44 -5.23
N VAL A 256 9.93 10.92 -6.25
CA VAL A 256 10.33 12.02 -7.15
C VAL A 256 9.47 13.24 -6.86
N PRO A 257 10.04 14.47 -6.84
CA PRO A 257 9.24 15.69 -6.72
C PRO A 257 8.21 15.81 -7.86
N ALA A 258 6.95 16.07 -7.54
CA ALA A 258 5.88 16.15 -8.53
C ALA A 258 6.18 17.09 -9.73
N PRO A 259 6.79 18.30 -9.56
CA PRO A 259 7.14 19.15 -10.69
C PRO A 259 8.18 18.56 -11.66
N GLU A 260 8.95 17.55 -11.22
CA GLU A 260 9.98 16.88 -12.03
C GLU A 260 9.43 15.68 -12.82
N ILE A 261 8.25 15.15 -12.46
CA ILE A 261 7.66 13.98 -13.10
C ILE A 261 7.53 14.16 -14.62
N PRO A 262 6.99 15.28 -15.15
CA PRO A 262 6.87 15.45 -16.61
C PRO A 262 8.23 15.47 -17.32
N ARG A 263 9.25 16.07 -16.71
CA ARG A 263 10.61 16.10 -17.29
C ARG A 263 11.22 14.71 -17.29
N LEU A 264 11.24 14.05 -16.13
CA LEU A 264 11.93 12.78 -15.97
C LEU A 264 11.27 11.64 -16.74
N SER A 265 9.95 11.68 -16.92
CA SER A 265 9.23 10.68 -17.72
C SER A 265 9.64 10.67 -19.21
N VAL A 266 10.19 11.78 -19.70
CA VAL A 266 10.64 11.91 -21.11
C VAL A 266 12.16 11.80 -21.23
N GLU A 267 12.91 12.28 -20.24
CA GLU A 267 14.37 12.48 -20.36
C GLU A 267 15.20 11.38 -19.70
N SER A 268 14.60 10.52 -18.84
CA SER A 268 15.38 9.59 -18.01
C SER A 268 14.90 8.15 -18.09
N ASP A 269 15.77 7.26 -18.59
CA ASP A 269 15.55 5.80 -18.53
C ASP A 269 15.57 5.23 -17.09
N ALA A 270 16.03 6.02 -16.11
CA ALA A 270 16.05 5.66 -14.71
C ALA A 270 14.71 5.94 -14.01
N PHE A 271 13.81 6.68 -14.65
CA PHE A 271 12.50 7.02 -14.09
C PHE A 271 11.54 5.83 -14.22
N LEU A 272 10.97 5.43 -13.08
CA LEU A 272 10.04 4.32 -13.01
C LEU A 272 8.68 4.79 -12.50
N ILE A 273 7.63 4.32 -13.17
CA ILE A 273 6.24 4.49 -12.76
C ILE A 273 5.74 3.11 -12.32
N VAL A 274 5.38 2.98 -11.05
CA VAL A 274 4.97 1.72 -10.45
C VAL A 274 3.52 1.85 -9.99
N PRO A 275 2.59 0.97 -10.40
CA PRO A 275 1.23 0.96 -9.86
C PRO A 275 1.24 0.93 -8.34
N ALA A 276 0.44 1.80 -7.72
CA ALA A 276 0.15 1.72 -6.29
C ALA A 276 -1.31 1.28 -6.18
N LEU A 277 -1.58 0.12 -5.61
CA LEU A 277 -2.94 -0.38 -5.45
C LEU A 277 -3.73 0.56 -4.54
N GLY A 278 -4.18 1.68 -5.07
CA GLY A 278 -4.85 2.71 -4.32
C GLY A 278 -5.74 3.59 -5.19
N THR A 279 -6.89 3.97 -4.63
CA THR A 279 -7.84 4.88 -5.26
C THR A 279 -8.09 6.07 -4.36
N THR A 280 -8.00 7.26 -4.93
CA THR A 280 -8.41 8.50 -4.29
C THR A 280 -9.84 8.81 -4.69
N TYR A 281 -10.68 9.00 -3.70
CA TYR A 281 -12.11 9.27 -3.87
C TYR A 281 -12.65 10.13 -2.73
N ALA A 282 -13.85 10.68 -2.90
CA ALA A 282 -14.60 11.29 -1.82
C ALA A 282 -15.84 10.46 -1.49
N PHE A 283 -16.25 10.46 -0.23
CA PHE A 283 -17.57 9.99 0.19
C PHE A 283 -18.61 11.07 -0.02
N PHE A 284 -19.74 10.71 -0.59
CA PHE A 284 -20.99 11.45 -0.44
C PHE A 284 -21.77 10.87 0.74
N ASN A 285 -22.32 11.73 1.61
CA ASN A 285 -23.18 11.29 2.69
C ASN A 285 -24.62 11.10 2.17
N PRO A 286 -25.10 9.85 1.95
CA PRO A 286 -26.42 9.61 1.38
C PRO A 286 -27.57 9.86 2.37
N HIS A 287 -27.26 10.31 3.59
CA HIS A 287 -28.23 10.61 4.64
C HIS A 287 -28.45 12.12 4.85
N GLN A 288 -27.72 12.96 4.12
CA GLN A 288 -27.81 14.42 4.26
C GLN A 288 -28.16 15.09 2.94
N ALA A 289 -29.19 15.96 2.97
CA ALA A 289 -29.55 16.78 1.82
C ALA A 289 -28.40 17.75 1.45
N PRO A 290 -28.18 18.00 0.15
CA PRO A 290 -28.91 17.47 -1.01
C PRO A 290 -28.39 16.12 -1.51
N LEU A 291 -27.41 15.50 -0.82
CA LEU A 291 -26.72 14.28 -1.24
C LEU A 291 -27.51 12.99 -0.94
N ASP A 292 -28.63 13.10 -0.23
CA ASP A 292 -29.63 12.04 -0.10
C ASP A 292 -30.31 11.70 -1.44
N ASN A 293 -30.27 12.63 -2.41
CA ASN A 293 -30.75 12.41 -3.76
C ASN A 293 -29.64 11.84 -4.65
N ILE A 294 -29.87 10.66 -5.22
CA ILE A 294 -28.91 9.98 -6.11
C ILE A 294 -28.58 10.81 -7.36
N HIS A 295 -29.55 11.55 -7.91
CA HIS A 295 -29.34 12.39 -9.08
C HIS A 295 -28.36 13.54 -8.79
N VAL A 296 -28.31 14.05 -7.55
CA VAL A 296 -27.29 15.02 -7.13
C VAL A 296 -25.91 14.38 -7.12
N ARG A 297 -25.75 13.20 -6.48
CA ARG A 297 -24.46 12.52 -6.39
C ARG A 297 -23.93 12.17 -7.79
N LYS A 298 -24.83 11.73 -8.67
CA LYS A 298 -24.50 11.41 -10.05
C LYS A 298 -24.07 12.65 -10.83
N ALA A 299 -24.83 13.75 -10.73
CA ALA A 299 -24.49 15.01 -11.38
C ALA A 299 -23.09 15.52 -10.95
N LEU A 300 -22.79 15.48 -9.64
CA LEU A 300 -21.48 15.87 -9.12
C LEU A 300 -20.35 14.98 -9.66
N SER A 301 -20.59 13.69 -9.78
CA SER A 301 -19.59 12.72 -10.28
C SER A 301 -19.32 12.88 -11.77
N MET A 302 -20.33 13.18 -12.58
CA MET A 302 -20.23 13.37 -14.04
C MET A 302 -19.61 14.73 -14.41
N ALA A 303 -19.70 15.73 -13.53
CA ALA A 303 -19.32 17.11 -13.83
C ALA A 303 -17.81 17.39 -13.66
N ILE A 304 -16.99 16.42 -13.23
CA ILE A 304 -15.55 16.59 -13.08
C ILE A 304 -14.77 15.98 -14.26
N ASP A 305 -13.74 16.70 -14.71
CA ASP A 305 -12.78 16.19 -15.71
C ASP A 305 -11.57 15.61 -14.99
N ARG A 306 -11.50 14.29 -14.94
CA ARG A 306 -10.45 13.56 -14.23
C ARG A 306 -9.12 13.65 -14.95
N SER A 307 -9.17 13.63 -16.29
CA SER A 307 -7.97 13.75 -17.14
C SER A 307 -7.33 15.14 -16.97
N GLU A 308 -8.14 16.21 -16.97
CA GLU A 308 -7.66 17.58 -16.75
C GLU A 308 -7.05 17.74 -15.34
N ILE A 309 -7.69 17.16 -14.32
CA ILE A 309 -7.15 17.16 -12.94
C ILE A 309 -5.77 16.49 -12.91
N ILE A 310 -5.60 15.33 -13.50
CA ILE A 310 -4.33 14.60 -13.49
C ILE A 310 -3.26 15.37 -14.26
N GLU A 311 -3.57 15.84 -15.47
CA GLU A 311 -2.60 16.47 -16.36
C GLU A 311 -2.14 17.85 -15.86
N PHE A 312 -3.08 18.71 -15.41
CA PHE A 312 -2.78 20.11 -15.14
C PHE A 312 -2.70 20.46 -13.64
N VAL A 313 -3.41 19.71 -12.78
CA VAL A 313 -3.43 20.01 -11.34
C VAL A 313 -2.43 19.13 -10.59
N LEU A 314 -2.49 17.82 -10.77
CA LEU A 314 -1.60 16.89 -10.11
C LEU A 314 -0.24 16.77 -10.83
N GLN A 315 -0.21 16.96 -12.14
CA GLN A 315 0.97 16.82 -13.00
C GLN A 315 1.63 15.44 -12.79
N SER A 316 0.82 14.41 -12.78
CA SER A 316 1.22 13.05 -12.43
C SER A 316 0.93 12.08 -13.59
N ALA A 317 1.38 10.83 -13.47
CA ALA A 317 1.00 9.74 -14.36
C ALA A 317 -0.08 8.84 -13.72
N ASP A 318 -0.81 9.35 -12.73
CA ASP A 318 -2.00 8.70 -12.19
C ASP A 318 -3.04 8.49 -13.30
N THR A 319 -3.99 7.59 -13.11
CA THR A 319 -5.01 7.33 -14.11
C THR A 319 -6.41 7.71 -13.60
N PRO A 320 -7.30 8.20 -14.48
CA PRO A 320 -8.68 8.48 -14.10
C PRO A 320 -9.34 7.27 -13.45
N ALA A 321 -9.95 7.46 -12.27
CA ALA A 321 -10.71 6.40 -11.61
C ALA A 321 -12.18 6.49 -12.03
N LEU A 322 -12.68 5.44 -12.65
CA LEU A 322 -14.10 5.26 -13.00
C LEU A 322 -14.78 4.24 -12.08
N GLY A 323 -14.00 3.48 -11.30
CA GLY A 323 -14.43 2.51 -10.29
C GLY A 323 -13.68 2.70 -8.97
N LEU A 324 -13.99 1.84 -8.00
CA LEU A 324 -13.33 1.83 -6.69
C LEU A 324 -12.03 1.03 -6.71
N VAL A 325 -12.05 -0.17 -7.31
CA VAL A 325 -10.89 -1.07 -7.35
C VAL A 325 -9.91 -0.61 -8.43
N PRO A 326 -8.64 -0.36 -8.10
CA PRO A 326 -7.64 0.04 -9.09
C PRO A 326 -7.22 -1.13 -9.97
N PRO A 327 -6.68 -0.88 -11.19
CA PRO A 327 -6.06 -1.91 -12.01
C PRO A 327 -4.81 -2.49 -11.33
N GLY A 328 -4.40 -3.69 -11.78
CA GLY A 328 -3.21 -4.38 -11.27
C GLY A 328 -3.51 -5.46 -10.23
N MET A 329 -4.77 -5.82 -10.03
CA MET A 329 -5.20 -6.95 -9.19
C MET A 329 -5.69 -8.10 -10.04
N SER A 330 -4.87 -9.13 -10.21
CA SER A 330 -5.25 -10.33 -10.95
C SER A 330 -6.06 -11.30 -10.11
N LEU A 331 -7.13 -11.83 -10.68
CA LEU A 331 -7.96 -12.88 -10.09
C LEU A 331 -8.44 -13.82 -11.20
N ALA A 332 -8.31 -15.12 -11.01
CA ALA A 332 -8.58 -16.12 -12.04
C ALA A 332 -7.79 -15.89 -13.36
N GLY A 333 -6.57 -15.34 -13.27
CA GLY A 333 -5.70 -15.09 -14.41
C GLY A 333 -6.02 -13.83 -15.25
N GLU A 334 -6.98 -13.01 -14.82
CA GLU A 334 -7.37 -11.76 -15.47
C GLU A 334 -7.25 -10.58 -14.49
N ASP A 335 -6.96 -9.38 -14.99
CA ASP A 335 -7.06 -8.17 -14.18
C ASP A 335 -8.53 -7.94 -13.77
N PHE A 336 -8.76 -7.61 -12.51
CA PHE A 336 -10.13 -7.42 -11.99
C PHE A 336 -10.90 -6.35 -12.75
N THR A 337 -10.22 -5.31 -13.23
CA THR A 337 -10.84 -4.18 -13.95
C THR A 337 -11.01 -4.44 -15.44
N GLU A 338 -10.46 -5.53 -15.98
CA GLU A 338 -10.57 -5.84 -17.41
C GLU A 338 -12.04 -6.08 -17.80
N GLY A 339 -12.52 -5.32 -18.78
CA GLY A 339 -13.90 -5.39 -19.25
C GLY A 339 -14.94 -4.82 -18.28
N HIS A 340 -14.53 -4.07 -17.25
CA HIS A 340 -15.46 -3.36 -16.36
C HIS A 340 -16.34 -2.36 -17.11
N ASP A 341 -17.55 -2.19 -16.59
CA ASP A 341 -18.40 -1.04 -16.93
C ASP A 341 -17.78 0.23 -16.34
N ASN A 342 -17.98 1.37 -16.97
CA ASN A 342 -17.57 2.68 -16.46
C ASN A 342 -18.62 3.30 -15.52
N PHE A 343 -19.69 2.59 -15.19
CA PHE A 343 -20.77 3.00 -14.27
C PHE A 343 -21.40 4.36 -14.63
N GLY A 344 -21.45 4.69 -15.93
CA GLY A 344 -21.95 5.98 -16.42
C GLY A 344 -21.02 7.16 -16.19
N LEU A 345 -19.77 6.91 -15.78
CA LEU A 345 -18.72 7.92 -15.65
C LEU A 345 -17.81 7.92 -16.87
N SER A 346 -17.07 9.01 -17.05
CA SER A 346 -16.04 9.16 -18.09
C SER A 346 -14.79 9.81 -17.53
N GLU A 347 -13.68 9.64 -18.25
CA GLU A 347 -12.40 10.28 -17.90
C GLU A 347 -12.50 11.82 -17.96
N THR A 348 -13.29 12.34 -18.90
CA THR A 348 -13.60 13.76 -19.07
C THR A 348 -15.01 14.08 -18.56
N ALA A 349 -15.30 15.34 -18.26
CA ALA A 349 -16.60 15.76 -17.76
C ALA A 349 -17.72 15.55 -18.78
N ASP A 350 -18.82 14.88 -18.40
CA ASP A 350 -20.09 14.89 -19.11
C ASP A 350 -21.01 15.98 -18.58
N VAL A 351 -20.75 17.21 -19.03
CA VAL A 351 -21.44 18.41 -18.52
C VAL A 351 -22.93 18.40 -18.82
N GLU A 352 -23.34 17.91 -20.01
CA GLU A 352 -24.76 17.90 -20.39
C GLU A 352 -25.53 16.82 -19.64
N GLY A 353 -24.93 15.63 -19.46
CA GLY A 353 -25.49 14.57 -18.62
C GLY A 353 -25.60 15.03 -17.16
N ALA A 354 -24.56 15.66 -16.62
CA ALA A 354 -24.55 16.18 -15.26
C ALA A 354 -25.64 17.23 -15.01
N LYS A 355 -25.87 18.17 -15.96
CA LYS A 355 -26.96 19.13 -15.90
C LYS A 355 -28.34 18.48 -15.95
N ALA A 356 -28.50 17.45 -16.77
CA ALA A 356 -29.77 16.72 -16.85
C ALA A 356 -30.07 16.03 -15.51
N GLU A 357 -29.10 15.35 -14.89
CA GLU A 357 -29.26 14.73 -13.59
C GLU A 357 -29.56 15.77 -12.50
N LEU A 358 -28.87 16.90 -12.50
CA LEU A 358 -29.12 17.98 -11.53
C LEU A 358 -30.52 18.60 -11.69
N ALA A 359 -31.01 18.71 -12.92
CA ALA A 359 -32.36 19.18 -13.18
C ALA A 359 -33.43 18.16 -12.70
N GLU A 360 -33.19 16.84 -12.88
CA GLU A 360 -34.03 15.77 -12.32
C GLU A 360 -34.08 15.81 -10.80
N ALA A 361 -32.97 16.20 -10.17
CA ALA A 361 -32.90 16.44 -8.73
C ALA A 361 -33.68 17.67 -8.26
N GLY A 362 -34.20 18.48 -9.17
CA GLY A 362 -34.94 19.70 -8.85
C GLY A 362 -34.11 21.00 -8.82
N PHE A 363 -32.88 20.97 -9.31
CA PHE A 363 -31.96 22.12 -9.34
C PHE A 363 -31.50 22.47 -10.76
N PRO A 364 -32.42 22.81 -11.70
CA PRO A 364 -32.06 23.08 -13.09
C PRO A 364 -31.05 24.27 -13.14
N ASN A 365 -29.92 24.09 -13.85
CA ASN A 365 -28.82 25.03 -13.92
C ASN A 365 -28.23 25.46 -12.54
N GLY A 366 -28.35 24.63 -11.53
CA GLY A 366 -27.90 24.92 -10.17
C GLY A 366 -28.79 25.87 -9.37
N GLU A 367 -29.94 26.28 -9.93
CA GLU A 367 -30.86 27.20 -9.26
C GLU A 367 -31.42 26.58 -7.97
N GLY A 368 -31.21 27.28 -6.85
CA GLY A 368 -31.69 26.84 -5.54
C GLY A 368 -30.87 25.72 -4.89
N PHE A 369 -29.76 25.30 -5.50
CA PHE A 369 -28.88 24.32 -4.88
C PHE A 369 -28.29 24.85 -3.56
N PRO A 370 -28.41 24.12 -2.44
CA PRO A 370 -27.94 24.60 -1.15
C PRO A 370 -26.41 24.63 -1.11
N LYS A 371 -25.88 25.55 -0.30
CA LYS A 371 -24.44 25.58 0.00
C LYS A 371 -24.03 24.25 0.65
N THR A 372 -23.05 23.59 0.07
CA THR A 372 -22.61 22.26 0.46
C THR A 372 -21.16 22.33 0.98
N LEU A 373 -20.86 21.58 2.03
CA LEU A 373 -19.54 21.52 2.66
C LEU A 373 -18.77 20.28 2.18
N TYR A 374 -17.53 20.49 1.72
CA TYR A 374 -16.57 19.45 1.38
C TYR A 374 -15.42 19.49 2.40
N VAL A 375 -15.37 18.51 3.27
CA VAL A 375 -14.35 18.42 4.31
C VAL A 375 -13.15 17.58 3.84
N THR A 376 -11.96 18.00 4.24
CA THR A 376 -10.70 17.31 3.93
C THR A 376 -9.68 17.45 5.04
N TYR A 377 -8.64 16.63 4.98
CA TYR A 377 -7.44 16.79 5.79
C TYR A 377 -6.46 17.75 5.10
N SER A 378 -5.65 18.44 5.91
CA SER A 378 -4.63 19.38 5.42
C SER A 378 -3.54 18.63 4.66
N SER A 379 -3.54 18.84 3.34
CA SER A 379 -2.56 18.28 2.40
C SER A 379 -2.54 19.14 1.14
N PRO A 380 -1.44 19.85 0.84
CA PRO A 380 -1.39 20.76 -0.29
C PRO A 380 -1.77 20.15 -1.65
N PRO A 381 -1.40 18.90 -2.00
CA PRO A 381 -1.88 18.27 -3.22
C PRO A 381 -3.40 18.04 -3.23
N ILE A 382 -3.96 17.60 -2.10
CA ILE A 382 -5.40 17.36 -1.97
C ILE A 382 -6.18 18.67 -1.99
N GLU A 383 -5.70 19.71 -1.33
CA GLU A 383 -6.34 21.04 -1.35
C GLU A 383 -6.43 21.59 -2.79
N LYS A 384 -5.36 21.49 -3.59
CA LYS A 384 -5.37 21.85 -5.01
C LYS A 384 -6.37 21.01 -5.84
N LEU A 385 -6.43 19.71 -5.58
CA LEU A 385 -7.42 18.83 -6.20
C LEU A 385 -8.85 19.32 -5.92
N LEU A 386 -9.15 19.63 -4.66
CA LEU A 386 -10.48 20.07 -4.26
C LEU A 386 -10.83 21.45 -4.82
N GLU A 387 -9.88 22.38 -4.89
CA GLU A 387 -10.05 23.68 -5.54
C GLU A 387 -10.41 23.52 -7.03
N ALA A 388 -9.77 22.58 -7.73
CA ALA A 388 -10.09 22.28 -9.12
C ALA A 388 -11.50 21.68 -9.26
N ILE A 389 -11.87 20.72 -8.43
CA ILE A 389 -13.21 20.11 -8.42
C ILE A 389 -14.27 21.19 -8.11
N GLN A 390 -14.03 22.05 -7.12
CA GLN A 390 -14.92 23.17 -6.76
C GLN A 390 -15.15 24.09 -7.97
N GLN A 391 -14.07 24.44 -8.69
CA GLN A 391 -14.15 25.27 -9.88
C GLN A 391 -14.94 24.58 -11.01
N MET A 392 -14.71 23.30 -11.26
CA MET A 392 -15.45 22.52 -12.26
C MET A 392 -16.95 22.46 -11.93
N TRP A 393 -17.31 22.22 -10.67
CA TRP A 393 -18.72 22.26 -10.26
C TRP A 393 -19.34 23.65 -10.40
N LYS A 394 -18.56 24.71 -10.13
CA LYS A 394 -19.04 26.08 -10.35
C LYS A 394 -19.28 26.40 -11.82
N GLU A 395 -18.35 26.01 -12.69
CA GLU A 395 -18.43 26.29 -14.13
C GLU A 395 -19.48 25.43 -14.82
N ASN A 396 -19.49 24.12 -14.53
CA ASN A 396 -20.32 23.14 -15.22
C ASN A 396 -21.76 23.12 -14.70
N LEU A 397 -21.97 23.29 -13.40
CA LEU A 397 -23.27 23.12 -12.74
C LEU A 397 -23.80 24.40 -12.08
N ASN A 398 -22.97 25.48 -12.00
CA ASN A 398 -23.30 26.73 -11.32
C ASN A 398 -23.66 26.53 -9.83
N ILE A 399 -22.99 25.58 -9.14
CA ILE A 399 -23.16 25.32 -7.71
C ILE A 399 -21.96 25.84 -6.92
N ASP A 400 -22.20 26.22 -5.66
CA ASP A 400 -21.16 26.69 -4.74
C ASP A 400 -20.93 25.62 -3.65
N VAL A 401 -19.67 25.17 -3.52
CA VAL A 401 -19.23 24.24 -2.51
C VAL A 401 -18.17 24.94 -1.65
N GLU A 402 -18.23 24.77 -0.35
CA GLU A 402 -17.22 25.29 0.58
C GLU A 402 -16.24 24.17 0.94
N ILE A 403 -14.93 24.45 0.85
CA ILE A 403 -13.88 23.50 1.24
C ILE A 403 -13.44 23.84 2.67
N GLN A 404 -13.37 22.84 3.53
CA GLN A 404 -12.83 22.94 4.88
C GLN A 404 -11.73 21.89 5.09
N ALA A 405 -10.49 22.36 5.19
CA ALA A 405 -9.33 21.53 5.51
C ALA A 405 -9.02 21.61 7.01
N THR A 406 -8.77 20.46 7.65
CA THR A 406 -8.39 20.35 9.05
C THR A 406 -7.26 19.35 9.21
N GLU A 407 -6.56 19.38 10.36
CA GLU A 407 -5.54 18.37 10.66
C GLU A 407 -6.16 16.97 10.74
N TRP A 408 -5.42 15.95 10.30
CA TRP A 408 -5.89 14.55 10.24
C TRP A 408 -6.52 14.05 11.55
N GLN A 409 -5.93 14.40 12.69
CA GLN A 409 -6.40 14.00 14.02
C GLN A 409 -7.78 14.58 14.39
N VAL A 410 -8.19 15.67 13.70
CA VAL A 410 -9.52 16.29 13.86
C VAL A 410 -10.46 15.77 12.78
N PHE A 411 -9.99 15.74 11.53
CA PHE A 411 -10.75 15.32 10.36
C PHE A 411 -11.31 13.91 10.47
N TYR A 412 -10.44 12.92 10.73
CA TYR A 412 -10.84 11.51 10.67
C TYR A 412 -11.92 11.12 11.71
N PRO A 413 -11.85 11.56 13.00
CA PRO A 413 -12.92 11.32 13.95
C PRO A 413 -14.26 11.98 13.58
N GLU A 414 -14.27 13.10 12.86
CA GLU A 414 -15.50 13.73 12.37
C GLU A 414 -16.13 12.92 11.24
N VAL A 415 -15.29 12.43 10.30
CA VAL A 415 -15.76 11.57 9.22
C VAL A 415 -16.32 10.25 9.76
N GLN A 416 -15.68 9.66 10.77
CA GLN A 416 -16.19 8.44 11.43
C GLN A 416 -17.57 8.62 12.08
N LYS A 417 -17.94 9.82 12.50
CA LYS A 417 -19.28 10.13 13.03
C LYS A 417 -20.33 10.35 11.94
N VAL A 418 -19.91 10.37 10.67
CA VAL A 418 -20.76 10.68 9.51
C VAL A 418 -21.35 12.11 9.60
N GLU A 419 -20.64 13.05 10.23
CA GLU A 419 -21.03 14.45 10.41
C GLU A 419 -20.44 15.33 9.27
N TYR A 420 -20.66 14.96 8.03
CA TYR A 420 -20.20 15.68 6.84
C TYR A 420 -21.22 15.55 5.71
N GLN A 421 -21.09 16.38 4.66
CA GLN A 421 -21.82 16.23 3.41
C GLN A 421 -20.94 15.52 2.37
N ILE A 422 -19.76 16.06 2.07
CA ILE A 422 -18.74 15.42 1.21
C ILE A 422 -17.45 15.32 2.04
N ALA A 423 -16.80 14.17 2.04
CA ALA A 423 -15.53 13.96 2.75
C ALA A 423 -14.48 13.36 1.81
N GLN A 424 -13.33 14.04 1.69
CA GLN A 424 -12.20 13.54 0.91
C GLN A 424 -11.52 12.37 1.60
N MET A 425 -11.37 11.29 0.87
CA MET A 425 -10.72 10.07 1.37
C MET A 425 -9.92 9.38 0.26
N GLY A 426 -9.66 8.14 0.46
CA GLY A 426 -9.04 7.20 -0.45
C GLY A 426 -8.70 5.94 0.28
N TRP A 427 -8.37 4.89 -0.44
CA TRP A 427 -7.94 3.62 0.13
C TRP A 427 -6.71 3.11 -0.60
N GLY A 428 -5.75 2.58 0.14
CA GLY A 428 -4.65 1.78 -0.38
C GLY A 428 -4.85 0.32 0.02
N ALA A 429 -4.53 -0.60 -0.85
CA ALA A 429 -4.70 -2.02 -0.59
C ALA A 429 -3.82 -2.49 0.58
N ASP A 430 -4.40 -3.23 1.51
CA ASP A 430 -3.66 -3.95 2.55
C ASP A 430 -3.05 -5.25 2.00
N TYR A 431 -3.70 -5.83 1.01
CA TYR A 431 -3.27 -7.04 0.29
C TYR A 431 -3.74 -6.97 -1.17
N PRO A 432 -3.03 -7.64 -2.12
CA PRO A 432 -3.32 -7.49 -3.55
C PRO A 432 -4.52 -8.35 -3.99
N HIS A 433 -5.71 -8.00 -3.50
CA HIS A 433 -6.98 -8.64 -3.85
C HIS A 433 -8.12 -7.61 -3.79
N PRO A 434 -9.10 -7.62 -4.71
CA PRO A 434 -10.19 -6.64 -4.77
C PRO A 434 -10.98 -6.48 -3.47
N MET A 435 -11.10 -7.55 -2.69
CA MET A 435 -11.82 -7.56 -1.43
C MET A 435 -11.30 -6.53 -0.42
N THR A 436 -10.00 -6.15 -0.47
CA THR A 436 -9.43 -5.09 0.39
C THR A 436 -10.12 -3.72 0.22
N PHE A 437 -10.72 -3.49 -0.94
CA PHE A 437 -11.54 -2.31 -1.23
C PHE A 437 -13.01 -2.54 -0.91
N LEU A 438 -13.55 -3.67 -1.33
CA LEU A 438 -14.98 -3.95 -1.28
C LEU A 438 -15.48 -4.24 0.14
N ASP A 439 -14.72 -4.92 0.98
CA ASP A 439 -15.10 -5.18 2.38
C ASP A 439 -15.32 -3.90 3.19
N ASN A 440 -14.74 -2.77 2.77
CA ASN A 440 -14.92 -1.49 3.43
C ASN A 440 -16.36 -0.99 3.39
N PHE A 441 -17.17 -1.41 2.41
CA PHE A 441 -18.52 -0.91 2.18
C PHE A 441 -19.63 -1.87 2.63
N VAL A 442 -19.29 -3.02 3.20
CA VAL A 442 -20.27 -3.93 3.80
C VAL A 442 -21.02 -3.21 4.93
N THR A 443 -22.31 -3.48 5.05
CA THR A 443 -23.15 -2.89 6.10
C THR A 443 -22.55 -3.13 7.50
N GLY A 444 -22.30 -2.04 8.22
CA GLY A 444 -21.72 -2.08 9.56
C GLY A 444 -20.19 -2.19 9.61
N SER A 445 -19.50 -2.21 8.49
CA SER A 445 -18.03 -2.09 8.46
C SER A 445 -17.58 -0.75 9.07
N ALA A 446 -16.55 -0.78 9.91
CA ALA A 446 -15.98 0.43 10.52
C ALA A 446 -15.36 1.39 9.48
N ASN A 447 -15.02 0.87 8.30
CA ASN A 447 -14.47 1.63 7.18
C ASN A 447 -15.55 2.18 6.24
N ASN A 448 -16.83 1.79 6.43
CA ASN A 448 -17.96 2.33 5.70
C ASN A 448 -18.33 3.72 6.23
N LEU A 449 -17.48 4.68 5.93
CA LEU A 449 -17.57 6.04 6.48
C LEU A 449 -18.78 6.82 5.94
N ALA A 450 -19.47 6.34 4.92
CA ALA A 450 -20.75 6.88 4.46
C ALA A 450 -21.96 6.31 5.24
N ASN A 451 -21.74 5.30 6.07
CA ASN A 451 -22.80 4.51 6.72
C ASN A 451 -23.86 4.04 5.71
N TRP A 452 -23.42 3.74 4.48
CA TRP A 452 -24.27 3.23 3.42
C TRP A 452 -24.63 1.75 3.69
N SER A 453 -25.79 1.33 3.25
CA SER A 453 -26.25 -0.05 3.41
C SER A 453 -27.05 -0.48 2.19
N ASN A 454 -26.67 -1.60 1.63
CA ASN A 454 -27.39 -2.21 0.50
C ASN A 454 -27.35 -3.74 0.65
N PRO A 455 -28.51 -4.40 0.88
CA PRO A 455 -28.56 -5.85 1.09
C PRO A 455 -28.09 -6.68 -0.13
N ASP A 456 -28.25 -6.16 -1.35
CA ASP A 456 -27.79 -6.84 -2.56
C ASP A 456 -26.26 -6.77 -2.69
N TYR A 457 -25.65 -5.68 -2.21
CA TYR A 457 -24.19 -5.55 -2.08
C TYR A 457 -23.64 -6.57 -1.08
N ASP A 458 -24.21 -6.58 0.13
CA ASP A 458 -23.78 -7.49 1.19
C ASP A 458 -23.91 -8.96 0.73
N ALA A 459 -25.01 -9.30 0.04
CA ALA A 459 -25.21 -10.63 -0.50
C ALA A 459 -24.19 -11.01 -1.59
N ALA A 460 -23.81 -10.07 -2.45
CA ALA A 460 -22.77 -10.30 -3.46
C ALA A 460 -21.39 -10.50 -2.82
N ILE A 461 -21.03 -9.74 -1.80
CA ILE A 461 -19.78 -9.91 -1.04
C ILE A 461 -19.76 -11.27 -0.33
N GLU A 462 -20.86 -11.67 0.33
CA GLU A 462 -20.95 -12.98 0.98
C GLU A 462 -20.87 -14.13 -0.04
N ALA A 463 -21.47 -14.00 -1.22
CA ALA A 463 -21.37 -14.98 -2.30
C ALA A 463 -19.91 -15.11 -2.78
N ALA A 464 -19.24 -13.97 -3.01
CA ALA A 464 -17.83 -13.95 -3.41
C ALA A 464 -16.90 -14.63 -2.40
N LYS A 465 -17.18 -14.53 -1.10
CA LYS A 465 -16.44 -15.20 -0.03
C LYS A 465 -16.76 -16.69 0.08
N ALA A 466 -18.02 -17.08 -0.20
CA ALA A 466 -18.49 -18.44 0.00
C ALA A 466 -18.02 -19.41 -1.09
N THR A 467 -17.87 -18.94 -2.34
CA THR A 467 -17.43 -19.79 -3.45
C THR A 467 -15.98 -20.21 -3.31
N GLY A 468 -15.64 -21.39 -3.83
CA GLY A 468 -14.25 -21.85 -3.98
C GLY A 468 -13.70 -21.62 -5.38
N ASP A 469 -14.50 -21.06 -6.29
CA ASP A 469 -14.14 -20.75 -7.66
C ASP A 469 -13.75 -19.28 -7.76
N GLU A 470 -12.50 -19.00 -8.18
CA GLU A 470 -11.99 -17.63 -8.27
C GLU A 470 -12.73 -16.80 -9.34
N ALA A 471 -13.20 -17.42 -10.42
CA ALA A 471 -13.93 -16.71 -11.47
C ALA A 471 -15.33 -16.31 -10.98
N GLU A 472 -16.04 -17.21 -10.27
CA GLU A 472 -17.30 -16.89 -9.63
C GLU A 472 -17.12 -15.79 -8.56
N SER A 473 -16.09 -15.89 -7.74
CA SER A 473 -15.75 -14.89 -6.74
C SER A 473 -15.50 -13.51 -7.36
N ARG A 474 -14.73 -13.47 -8.47
CA ARG A 474 -14.50 -12.24 -9.24
C ARG A 474 -15.80 -11.63 -9.75
N ASP A 475 -16.66 -12.46 -10.35
CA ASP A 475 -17.91 -11.97 -10.95
C ASP A 475 -18.89 -11.44 -9.88
N ASP A 476 -18.95 -12.06 -8.70
CA ASP A 476 -19.75 -11.56 -7.57
C ASP A 476 -19.14 -10.27 -6.98
N MET A 477 -17.82 -10.13 -6.91
CA MET A 477 -17.17 -8.88 -6.50
C MET A 477 -17.41 -7.76 -7.51
N ARG A 478 -17.34 -8.02 -8.81
CA ARG A 478 -17.70 -7.07 -9.87
C ARG A 478 -19.14 -6.61 -9.76
N LYS A 479 -20.05 -7.53 -9.44
CA LYS A 479 -21.44 -7.20 -9.18
C LYS A 479 -21.59 -6.30 -7.95
N ALA A 480 -20.87 -6.58 -6.88
CA ALA A 480 -20.87 -5.73 -5.69
C ALA A 480 -20.35 -4.32 -6.02
N GLU A 481 -19.22 -4.20 -6.72
CA GLU A 481 -18.70 -2.89 -7.13
C GLU A 481 -19.69 -2.13 -8.01
N ALA A 482 -20.36 -2.80 -8.95
CA ALA A 482 -21.38 -2.18 -9.78
C ALA A 482 -22.56 -1.63 -8.96
N ILE A 483 -22.99 -2.32 -7.91
CA ILE A 483 -24.05 -1.83 -7.00
C ILE A 483 -23.60 -0.55 -6.29
N LEU A 484 -22.39 -0.55 -5.71
CA LEU A 484 -21.83 0.60 -5.02
C LEU A 484 -21.69 1.82 -5.94
N MET A 485 -21.10 1.58 -7.12
CA MET A 485 -20.83 2.64 -8.09
C MET A 485 -22.10 3.22 -8.70
N ASN A 486 -23.11 2.40 -8.97
CA ASN A 486 -24.41 2.87 -9.47
C ASN A 486 -25.21 3.64 -8.41
N ASP A 487 -24.99 3.41 -7.13
CA ASP A 487 -25.54 4.24 -6.05
C ASP A 487 -24.79 5.56 -5.85
N HIS A 488 -23.65 5.75 -6.54
CA HIS A 488 -22.81 6.95 -6.44
C HIS A 488 -22.53 7.37 -4.99
N VAL A 489 -22.20 6.40 -4.13
CA VAL A 489 -21.84 6.67 -2.72
C VAL A 489 -20.47 7.31 -2.61
N ILE A 490 -19.61 7.03 -3.59
CA ILE A 490 -18.30 7.64 -3.73
C ILE A 490 -18.18 8.43 -5.04
N LEU A 491 -17.26 9.40 -5.00
CA LEU A 491 -16.77 10.14 -6.17
C LEU A 491 -15.36 9.66 -6.45
N PRO A 492 -15.14 8.66 -7.31
CA PRO A 492 -13.79 8.23 -7.67
C PRO A 492 -13.10 9.34 -8.48
N GLN A 493 -11.84 9.58 -8.19
CA GLN A 493 -11.06 10.67 -8.77
C GLN A 493 -9.91 10.12 -9.62
N TYR A 494 -8.95 9.42 -9.00
CA TYR A 494 -7.83 8.81 -9.71
C TYR A 494 -7.30 7.56 -8.98
N HIS A 495 -6.71 6.65 -9.77
CA HIS A 495 -5.90 5.54 -9.28
C HIS A 495 -4.44 5.97 -9.19
N ARG A 496 -3.79 5.58 -8.10
CA ARG A 496 -2.46 6.09 -7.70
C ARG A 496 -1.34 5.32 -8.36
N TYR A 497 -0.26 6.05 -8.63
CA TYR A 497 1.03 5.48 -9.02
C TYR A 497 2.15 6.02 -8.13
N ASN A 498 3.22 5.23 -7.98
CA ASN A 498 4.44 5.66 -7.34
C ASN A 498 5.46 6.08 -8.41
N TYR A 499 6.19 7.14 -8.12
CA TYR A 499 7.21 7.70 -9.00
C TYR A 499 8.56 7.62 -8.30
N MET A 500 9.50 6.90 -8.91
CA MET A 500 10.80 6.65 -8.31
C MET A 500 11.91 6.71 -9.35
N MET A 501 13.16 6.77 -8.88
CA MET A 501 14.33 6.58 -9.76
C MET A 501 15.07 5.33 -9.32
N MET A 502 15.57 4.58 -10.30
CA MET A 502 16.51 3.49 -10.10
C MET A 502 17.56 3.52 -11.21
N SER A 503 18.83 3.43 -10.84
CA SER A 503 19.91 3.37 -11.80
C SER A 503 19.67 2.24 -12.79
N PRO A 504 19.80 2.48 -14.12
CA PRO A 504 19.66 1.43 -15.13
C PRO A 504 20.67 0.28 -14.99
N LYS A 505 21.70 0.46 -14.17
CA LYS A 505 22.65 -0.61 -13.81
C LYS A 505 22.09 -1.61 -12.82
N VAL A 506 21.01 -1.25 -12.10
CA VAL A 506 20.35 -2.14 -11.15
C VAL A 506 19.25 -2.91 -11.86
N THR A 507 19.40 -4.22 -11.92
CA THR A 507 18.39 -5.15 -12.47
C THR A 507 17.83 -6.02 -11.34
N GLY A 508 16.71 -6.72 -11.57
CA GLY A 508 16.08 -7.59 -10.57
C GLY A 508 15.46 -6.87 -9.37
N PHE A 509 15.63 -5.55 -9.23
CA PHE A 509 14.88 -4.75 -8.29
C PHE A 509 13.41 -4.67 -8.71
N TRP A 510 12.52 -4.74 -7.75
CA TRP A 510 11.11 -4.45 -7.97
C TRP A 510 10.47 -3.80 -6.74
N ARG A 511 9.44 -3.03 -6.97
CA ARG A 511 8.62 -2.43 -5.91
C ARG A 511 7.23 -3.01 -6.02
N SER A 512 6.74 -3.60 -4.93
CA SER A 512 5.40 -4.17 -4.95
C SER A 512 4.34 -3.08 -5.09
N PRO A 513 3.17 -3.42 -5.62
CA PRO A 513 2.03 -2.50 -5.63
C PRO A 513 1.55 -2.07 -4.22
N LEU A 514 1.97 -2.80 -3.18
CA LEU A 514 1.82 -2.43 -1.76
C LEU A 514 2.94 -1.50 -1.25
N ASN A 515 3.69 -0.91 -2.18
CA ASN A 515 4.72 0.09 -1.93
C ASN A 515 5.98 -0.41 -1.20
N VAL A 516 6.28 -1.70 -1.22
CA VAL A 516 7.48 -2.28 -0.62
C VAL A 516 8.56 -2.49 -1.67
N PRO A 517 9.75 -1.86 -1.57
CA PRO A 517 10.89 -2.14 -2.44
C PRO A 517 11.58 -3.45 -2.01
N TYR A 518 11.78 -4.36 -2.96
CA TYR A 518 12.46 -5.65 -2.74
C TYR A 518 13.78 -5.69 -3.49
N PHE A 519 14.84 -6.09 -2.77
CA PHE A 519 16.22 -6.15 -3.28
C PHE A 519 16.81 -7.57 -3.29
N ARG A 520 16.02 -8.59 -2.96
CA ARG A 520 16.46 -9.99 -2.94
C ARG A 520 17.11 -10.41 -4.26
N ASP A 521 16.46 -10.08 -5.37
CA ASP A 521 16.87 -10.45 -6.72
C ASP A 521 17.65 -9.32 -7.43
N ALA A 522 18.00 -8.25 -6.68
CA ALA A 522 18.70 -7.10 -7.27
C ALA A 522 20.16 -7.42 -7.56
N GLU A 523 20.60 -7.02 -8.76
CA GLU A 523 21.97 -7.16 -9.25
C GLU A 523 22.47 -5.81 -9.81
N ILE A 524 23.77 -5.56 -9.69
CA ILE A 524 24.40 -4.37 -10.27
C ILE A 524 25.22 -4.83 -11.48
N ALA A 525 24.82 -4.36 -12.67
CA ALA A 525 25.59 -4.59 -13.89
C ALA A 525 26.93 -3.85 -13.84
N GLU A 526 28.00 -4.53 -14.26
CA GLU A 526 29.37 -3.98 -14.33
C GLU A 526 29.51 -2.76 -15.28
#